data_5b275107ce4e30b43f17518bcb869c5f
#
_entry.id   5b275107ce4e30b43f17518bcb869c5f
#
_cell.length_a   1.000
_cell.length_b   1.000
_cell.length_c   1.000
_cell.angle_alpha   90.00
_cell.angle_beta   90.00
_cell.angle_gamma   90.00
#
_symmetry.space_group_name_H-M   'P 1'
#
loop_
_entity.id
_entity.type
_entity.pdbx_description
1 polymer ?
#
loop_
_entity_poly.entity_id
_entity_poly.type
_entity_poly.pdbx_seq_one_letter_code
_entity_poly.pdbx_strand_id
1 'polypeptide(L)'
;MRHYLPLIFSIGLLSLLYGCGAKLSTAHAQYERGEYFAAATTYRKVYNKTPAKERARRGQIAFRIGECYRRLNAAPRSAAGYQNAVRYHYPDSMALFYLARAQQMQGKYKDASKNYKAFLELKPGDRMSENGIRGCNAAANWKASPTRYVVKRANLFNSLRSEC
;
A
#
# COMPACT_ATOMS: atom_id res chain seq x y z
N MET A 1 47.58 14.16 -34.24
CA MET A 1 46.31 14.59 -33.68
C MET A 1 45.06 13.84 -34.22
N ARG A 2 45.21 12.73 -34.97
CA ARG A 2 44.09 12.04 -35.68
C ARG A 2 43.56 10.76 -35.02
N HIS A 3 44.15 10.34 -33.91
CA HIS A 3 43.81 9.03 -33.27
C HIS A 3 42.96 9.13 -31.99
N TYR A 4 42.65 10.34 -31.50
CA TYR A 4 41.83 10.51 -30.28
C TYR A 4 40.33 10.67 -30.54
N LEU A 5 39.96 10.96 -31.81
CA LEU A 5 38.55 11.17 -32.17
C LEU A 5 37.66 9.95 -31.98
N PRO A 6 38.08 8.69 -32.30
CA PRO A 6 37.26 7.51 -32.09
C PRO A 6 37.11 7.15 -30.60
N LEU A 7 38.10 7.49 -29.75
CA LEU A 7 38.05 7.19 -28.33
C LEU A 7 37.01 8.06 -27.60
N ILE A 8 36.87 9.31 -27.96
CA ILE A 8 35.90 10.27 -27.39
C ILE A 8 34.47 9.86 -27.78
N PHE A 9 34.28 9.36 -29.01
CA PHE A 9 32.97 8.90 -29.50
C PHE A 9 32.54 7.62 -28.82
N SER A 10 33.48 6.73 -28.48
CA SER A 10 33.20 5.46 -27.73
C SER A 10 32.80 5.71 -26.30
N ILE A 11 33.38 6.70 -25.60
CA ILE A 11 33.02 7.06 -24.22
C ILE A 11 31.65 7.73 -24.15
N GLY A 12 31.29 8.56 -25.11
CA GLY A 12 30.00 9.23 -25.23
C GLY A 12 28.82 8.24 -25.44
N LEU A 13 29.07 7.17 -26.17
CA LEU A 13 28.04 6.15 -26.45
C LEU A 13 27.76 5.24 -25.23
N LEU A 14 28.75 5.03 -24.37
CA LEU A 14 28.61 4.21 -23.18
C LEU A 14 27.78 4.88 -22.09
N SER A 15 27.74 6.21 -22.04
CA SER A 15 26.95 6.96 -21.07
C SER A 15 25.44 6.97 -21.37
N LEU A 16 25.03 6.67 -22.61
CA LEU A 16 23.61 6.58 -23.00
C LEU A 16 22.93 5.27 -22.58
N LEU A 17 23.69 4.28 -22.12
CA LEU A 17 23.18 2.97 -21.67
C LEU A 17 22.81 2.92 -20.18
N TYR A 18 23.07 3.97 -19.41
CA TYR A 18 22.52 4.10 -18.06
C TYR A 18 21.04 4.44 -18.14
N GLY A 19 20.28 3.48 -18.63
CA GLY A 19 18.85 3.55 -18.75
C GLY A 19 18.24 3.97 -17.41
N CYS A 20 17.43 5.01 -17.45
CA CYS A 20 16.63 5.55 -16.34
C CYS A 20 15.59 4.54 -15.88
N GLY A 21 16.05 3.34 -15.47
CA GLY A 21 15.20 2.29 -14.90
C GLY A 21 14.71 2.69 -13.51
N ALA A 22 13.43 2.45 -13.21
CA ALA A 22 12.91 2.64 -11.87
C ALA A 22 13.77 1.86 -10.87
N LYS A 23 14.42 2.57 -9.94
CA LYS A 23 15.30 1.99 -8.91
C LYS A 23 14.54 1.92 -7.59
N LEU A 24 14.82 0.88 -6.80
CA LEU A 24 14.22 0.72 -5.48
C LEU A 24 14.62 1.85 -4.54
N SER A 25 15.88 2.31 -4.61
CA SER A 25 16.38 3.46 -3.87
C SER A 25 15.62 4.75 -4.15
N THR A 26 15.26 5.00 -5.41
CA THR A 26 14.43 6.15 -5.80
C THR A 26 13.05 6.07 -5.14
N ALA A 27 12.42 4.88 -5.13
CA ALA A 27 11.13 4.70 -4.49
C ALA A 27 11.20 4.92 -2.97
N HIS A 28 12.28 4.47 -2.32
CA HIS A 28 12.51 4.74 -0.90
C HIS A 28 12.67 6.24 -0.63
N ALA A 29 13.51 6.92 -1.39
CA ALA A 29 13.72 8.36 -1.23
C ALA A 29 12.42 9.17 -1.43
N GLN A 30 11.60 8.80 -2.40
CA GLN A 30 10.28 9.39 -2.60
C GLN A 30 9.35 9.16 -1.39
N TYR A 31 9.35 7.94 -0.84
CA TYR A 31 8.55 7.61 0.34
C TYR A 31 8.97 8.46 1.56
N GLU A 32 10.26 8.58 1.83
CA GLU A 32 10.78 9.36 2.96
C GLU A 32 10.49 10.86 2.83
N ARG A 33 10.39 11.37 1.60
CA ARG A 33 9.96 12.76 1.35
C ARG A 33 8.44 12.97 1.42
N GLY A 34 7.65 11.90 1.70
CA GLY A 34 6.19 11.99 1.71
C GLY A 34 5.53 11.98 0.34
N GLU A 35 6.28 11.78 -0.73
CA GLU A 35 5.79 11.70 -2.12
C GLU A 35 5.14 10.33 -2.39
N TYR A 36 4.12 9.96 -1.59
CA TYR A 36 3.58 8.59 -1.55
C TYR A 36 3.02 8.10 -2.89
N PHE A 37 2.43 8.98 -3.68
CA PHE A 37 1.92 8.60 -5.01
C PHE A 37 3.06 8.28 -5.98
N ALA A 38 4.09 9.12 -6.02
CA ALA A 38 5.29 8.90 -6.85
C ALA A 38 6.03 7.62 -6.39
N ALA A 39 6.21 7.46 -5.07
CA ALA A 39 6.79 6.26 -4.47
C ALA A 39 6.03 4.99 -4.88
N ALA A 40 4.70 4.98 -4.73
CA ALA A 40 3.86 3.84 -5.13
C ALA A 40 4.04 3.49 -6.61
N THR A 41 4.09 4.50 -7.46
CA THR A 41 4.29 4.33 -8.90
C THR A 41 5.66 3.72 -9.20
N THR A 42 6.71 4.20 -8.54
CA THR A 42 8.07 3.69 -8.70
C THR A 42 8.20 2.27 -8.14
N TYR A 43 7.68 2.01 -6.93
CA TYR A 43 7.63 0.65 -6.37
C TYR A 43 6.91 -0.35 -7.28
N ARG A 44 5.77 0.03 -7.88
CA ARG A 44 5.04 -0.84 -8.82
C ARG A 44 5.86 -1.17 -10.06
N LYS A 45 6.59 -0.19 -10.62
CA LYS A 45 7.51 -0.45 -11.75
C LYS A 45 8.60 -1.44 -11.36
N VAL A 46 9.18 -1.30 -10.17
CA VAL A 46 10.20 -2.24 -9.65
C VAL A 46 9.58 -3.61 -9.40
N TYR A 47 8.41 -3.67 -8.76
CA TYR A 47 7.69 -4.91 -8.49
C TYR A 47 7.42 -5.73 -9.76
N ASN A 48 6.95 -5.06 -10.82
CA ASN A 48 6.66 -5.72 -12.09
C ASN A 48 7.91 -6.27 -12.80
N LYS A 49 9.06 -5.62 -12.57
CA LYS A 49 10.36 -6.09 -13.10
C LYS A 49 11.02 -7.16 -12.22
N THR A 50 10.58 -7.33 -10.97
CA THR A 50 11.15 -8.32 -10.05
C THR A 50 10.62 -9.71 -10.40
N PRO A 51 11.47 -10.70 -10.70
CA PRO A 51 11.06 -12.06 -11.03
C PRO A 51 10.20 -12.70 -9.93
N ALA A 52 9.25 -13.56 -10.32
CA ALA A 52 8.33 -14.22 -9.37
C ALA A 52 9.07 -15.12 -8.37
N LYS A 53 10.23 -15.67 -8.74
CA LYS A 53 11.10 -16.50 -7.88
C LYS A 53 11.73 -15.69 -6.73
N GLU A 54 11.91 -14.39 -6.87
CA GLU A 54 12.43 -13.50 -5.81
C GLU A 54 11.33 -13.15 -4.79
N ARG A 55 10.76 -14.16 -4.14
CA ARG A 55 9.57 -14.03 -3.27
C ARG A 55 9.77 -13.01 -2.15
N ALA A 56 10.89 -13.08 -1.43
CA ALA A 56 11.18 -12.16 -0.33
C ALA A 56 11.19 -10.69 -0.78
N ARG A 57 11.88 -10.42 -1.90
CA ARG A 57 11.95 -9.07 -2.48
C ARG A 57 10.58 -8.58 -2.96
N ARG A 58 9.79 -9.45 -3.62
CA ARG A 58 8.42 -9.10 -4.02
C ARG A 58 7.54 -8.80 -2.81
N GLY A 59 7.65 -9.58 -1.74
CA GLY A 59 6.91 -9.34 -0.48
C GLY A 59 7.24 -7.97 0.12
N GLN A 60 8.51 -7.64 0.22
CA GLN A 60 8.98 -6.35 0.72
C GLN A 60 8.45 -5.17 -0.12
N ILE A 61 8.58 -5.26 -1.45
CA ILE A 61 8.10 -4.19 -2.34
C ILE A 61 6.57 -4.06 -2.26
N ALA A 62 5.85 -5.18 -2.20
CA ALA A 62 4.40 -5.20 -2.07
C ALA A 62 3.92 -4.54 -0.77
N PHE A 63 4.62 -4.80 0.35
CA PHE A 63 4.36 -4.14 1.63
C PHE A 63 4.53 -2.61 1.49
N ARG A 64 5.63 -2.15 0.90
CA ARG A 64 5.87 -0.71 0.66
C ARG A 64 4.82 -0.06 -0.24
N ILE A 65 4.32 -0.77 -1.26
CA ILE A 65 3.18 -0.32 -2.07
C ILE A 65 1.93 -0.15 -1.19
N GLY A 66 1.66 -1.13 -0.33
CA GLY A 66 0.56 -1.07 0.65
C GLY A 66 0.67 0.15 1.57
N GLU A 67 1.87 0.41 2.10
CA GLU A 67 2.16 1.57 2.94
C GLU A 67 1.93 2.91 2.22
N CYS A 68 2.40 3.04 0.99
CA CYS A 68 2.17 4.26 0.20
C CYS A 68 0.66 4.54 0.07
N TYR A 69 -0.12 3.54 -0.34
CA TYR A 69 -1.56 3.72 -0.51
C TYR A 69 -2.32 3.86 0.81
N ARG A 70 -1.80 3.31 1.92
CA ARG A 70 -2.34 3.57 3.25
C ARG A 70 -2.19 5.05 3.64
N ARG A 71 -1.03 5.64 3.37
CA ARG A 71 -0.78 7.08 3.60
C ARG A 71 -1.67 7.98 2.72
N LEU A 72 -2.08 7.50 1.56
CA LEU A 72 -3.00 8.18 0.64
C LEU A 72 -4.47 7.90 0.93
N ASN A 73 -4.79 7.21 2.02
CA ASN A 73 -6.15 6.76 2.38
C ASN A 73 -6.87 5.98 1.25
N ALA A 74 -6.10 5.30 0.39
CA ALA A 74 -6.62 4.54 -0.73
C ALA A 74 -6.77 3.05 -0.35
N ALA A 75 -7.80 2.74 0.48
CA ALA A 75 -8.00 1.43 1.08
C ALA A 75 -7.98 0.25 0.08
N PRO A 76 -8.62 0.29 -1.11
CA PRO A 76 -8.55 -0.83 -2.05
C PRO A 76 -7.14 -1.12 -2.55
N ARG A 77 -6.37 -0.08 -2.89
CA ARG A 77 -4.99 -0.22 -3.39
C ARG A 77 -4.04 -0.65 -2.27
N SER A 78 -4.25 -0.14 -1.06
CA SER A 78 -3.51 -0.52 0.13
C SER A 78 -3.73 -2.01 0.44
N ALA A 79 -4.98 -2.49 0.45
CA ALA A 79 -5.30 -3.90 0.66
C ALA A 79 -4.62 -4.80 -0.37
N ALA A 80 -4.61 -4.43 -1.66
CA ALA A 80 -3.93 -5.19 -2.71
C ALA A 80 -2.42 -5.31 -2.47
N GLY A 81 -1.78 -4.23 -2.00
CA GLY A 81 -0.36 -4.23 -1.63
C GLY A 81 -0.08 -5.21 -0.49
N TYR A 82 -0.81 -5.09 0.62
CA TYR A 82 -0.62 -5.98 1.77
C TYR A 82 -1.02 -7.44 1.48
N GLN A 83 -2.07 -7.67 0.68
CA GLN A 83 -2.44 -9.02 0.25
C GLN A 83 -1.29 -9.70 -0.51
N ASN A 84 -0.60 -8.98 -1.38
CA ASN A 84 0.58 -9.49 -2.06
C ASN A 84 1.76 -9.71 -1.10
N ALA A 85 1.97 -8.83 -0.12
CA ALA A 85 2.99 -9.02 0.90
C ALA A 85 2.75 -10.32 1.69
N VAL A 86 1.52 -10.56 2.15
CA VAL A 86 1.12 -11.80 2.84
C VAL A 86 1.31 -13.02 1.94
N ARG A 87 0.91 -12.95 0.67
CA ARG A 87 1.10 -14.04 -0.33
C ARG A 87 2.57 -14.42 -0.50
N TYR A 88 3.47 -13.47 -0.43
CA TYR A 88 4.91 -13.69 -0.55
C TYR A 88 5.59 -13.95 0.80
N HIS A 89 4.83 -14.19 1.87
CA HIS A 89 5.33 -14.44 3.22
C HIS A 89 6.28 -13.35 3.72
N TYR A 90 5.88 -12.08 3.53
CA TYR A 90 6.62 -10.97 4.11
C TYR A 90 6.68 -11.13 5.65
N PRO A 91 7.89 -11.05 6.26
CA PRO A 91 8.08 -11.49 7.64
C PRO A 91 7.41 -10.61 8.69
N ASP A 92 7.11 -9.34 8.36
CA ASP A 92 6.44 -8.44 9.30
C ASP A 92 4.94 -8.74 9.38
N SER A 93 4.50 -9.20 10.54
CA SER A 93 3.10 -9.50 10.83
C SER A 93 2.17 -8.31 10.64
N MET A 94 2.69 -7.07 10.68
CA MET A 94 1.91 -5.86 10.40
C MET A 94 1.25 -5.86 9.02
N ALA A 95 1.75 -6.66 8.07
CA ALA A 95 1.08 -6.87 6.79
C ALA A 95 -0.34 -7.42 6.94
N LEU A 96 -0.57 -8.37 7.87
CA LEU A 96 -1.89 -8.91 8.19
C LEU A 96 -2.78 -7.85 8.85
N PHE A 97 -2.24 -7.11 9.82
CA PHE A 97 -2.98 -6.07 10.53
C PHE A 97 -3.46 -4.96 9.58
N TYR A 98 -2.56 -4.43 8.74
CA TYR A 98 -2.93 -3.38 7.79
C TYR A 98 -3.82 -3.89 6.65
N LEU A 99 -3.68 -5.16 6.25
CA LEU A 99 -4.62 -5.79 5.33
C LEU A 99 -6.02 -5.82 5.93
N ALA A 100 -6.16 -6.27 7.19
CA ALA A 100 -7.42 -6.31 7.89
C ALA A 100 -8.07 -4.92 7.99
N ARG A 101 -7.29 -3.90 8.38
CA ARG A 101 -7.78 -2.51 8.43
C ARG A 101 -8.27 -2.02 7.08
N ALA A 102 -7.50 -2.24 6.02
CA ALA A 102 -7.88 -1.81 4.68
C ALA A 102 -9.14 -2.55 4.17
N GLN A 103 -9.32 -3.81 4.53
CA GLN A 103 -10.54 -4.57 4.23
C GLN A 103 -11.74 -4.07 5.04
N GLN A 104 -11.55 -3.76 6.32
CA GLN A 104 -12.59 -3.18 7.17
C GLN A 104 -13.09 -1.84 6.59
N MET A 105 -12.18 -0.97 6.15
CA MET A 105 -12.53 0.30 5.47
C MET A 105 -13.31 0.09 4.16
N GLN A 106 -13.18 -1.08 3.53
CA GLN A 106 -13.93 -1.46 2.32
C GLN A 106 -15.28 -2.16 2.64
N GLY A 107 -15.63 -2.32 3.92
CA GLY A 107 -16.81 -3.09 4.32
C GLY A 107 -16.66 -4.61 4.19
N LYS A 108 -15.46 -5.11 3.92
CA LYS A 108 -15.15 -6.55 3.81
C LYS A 108 -14.92 -7.16 5.19
N TYR A 109 -15.94 -7.08 6.05
CA TYR A 109 -15.81 -7.37 7.48
C TYR A 109 -15.42 -8.82 7.79
N LYS A 110 -15.88 -9.82 7.00
CA LYS A 110 -15.51 -11.23 7.18
C LYS A 110 -14.01 -11.44 6.95
N ASP A 111 -13.50 -10.89 5.84
CA ASP A 111 -12.06 -11.00 5.50
C ASP A 111 -11.19 -10.23 6.49
N ALA A 112 -11.63 -9.04 6.90
CA ALA A 112 -10.94 -8.24 7.90
C ALA A 112 -10.84 -8.98 9.23
N SER A 113 -11.95 -9.54 9.74
CA SER A 113 -11.98 -10.31 10.98
C SER A 113 -11.04 -11.53 10.92
N LYS A 114 -11.00 -12.24 9.77
CA LYS A 114 -10.07 -13.35 9.57
C LYS A 114 -8.61 -12.91 9.69
N ASN A 115 -8.24 -11.82 9.05
CA ASN A 115 -6.85 -11.33 9.06
C ASN A 115 -6.45 -10.74 10.43
N TYR A 116 -7.37 -10.08 11.14
CA TYR A 116 -7.13 -9.67 12.54
C TYR A 116 -6.90 -10.88 13.46
N LYS A 117 -7.68 -11.96 13.32
CA LYS A 117 -7.45 -13.20 14.08
C LYS A 117 -6.09 -13.81 13.78
N ALA A 118 -5.72 -13.91 12.50
CA ALA A 118 -4.40 -14.41 12.10
C ALA A 118 -3.25 -13.53 12.65
N PHE A 119 -3.46 -12.21 12.74
CA PHE A 119 -2.49 -11.34 13.40
C PHE A 119 -2.40 -11.60 14.90
N LEU A 120 -3.54 -11.81 15.61
CA LEU A 120 -3.57 -12.11 17.04
C LEU A 120 -2.90 -13.45 17.39
N GLU A 121 -2.90 -14.44 16.48
CA GLU A 121 -2.13 -15.68 16.66
C GLU A 121 -0.61 -15.39 16.75
N LEU A 122 -0.13 -14.37 16.04
CA LEU A 122 1.27 -13.95 16.05
C LEU A 122 1.57 -12.90 17.13
N LYS A 123 0.57 -12.13 17.55
CA LYS A 123 0.67 -11.03 18.53
C LYS A 123 -0.52 -11.09 19.49
N PRO A 124 -0.54 -12.05 20.43
CA PRO A 124 -1.61 -12.16 21.42
C PRO A 124 -1.77 -10.89 22.25
N GLY A 125 -3.02 -10.50 22.51
CA GLY A 125 -3.34 -9.34 23.34
C GLY A 125 -3.28 -7.99 22.63
N ASP A 126 -3.15 -7.96 21.28
CA ASP A 126 -3.23 -6.70 20.56
C ASP A 126 -4.65 -6.11 20.57
N ARG A 127 -4.84 -5.10 21.42
CA ARG A 127 -6.13 -4.43 21.63
C ARG A 127 -6.74 -3.83 20.37
N MET A 128 -5.92 -3.39 19.42
CA MET A 128 -6.41 -2.80 18.18
C MET A 128 -7.06 -3.86 17.28
N SER A 129 -6.46 -5.04 17.21
CA SER A 129 -7.03 -6.18 16.47
C SER A 129 -8.29 -6.74 17.12
N GLU A 130 -8.31 -6.85 18.45
CA GLU A 130 -9.51 -7.25 19.20
C GLU A 130 -10.67 -6.27 18.94
N ASN A 131 -10.39 -4.97 19.00
CA ASN A 131 -11.38 -3.93 18.67
C ASN A 131 -11.83 -4.02 17.21
N GLY A 132 -10.89 -4.27 16.29
CA GLY A 132 -11.19 -4.47 14.88
C GLY A 132 -12.17 -5.63 14.65
N ILE A 133 -11.95 -6.77 15.31
CA ILE A 133 -12.84 -7.93 15.25
C ILE A 133 -14.23 -7.59 15.82
N ARG A 134 -14.29 -6.94 16.99
CA ARG A 134 -15.56 -6.50 17.57
C ARG A 134 -16.33 -5.59 16.63
N GLY A 135 -15.64 -4.59 16.04
CA GLY A 135 -16.25 -3.69 15.07
C GLY A 135 -16.74 -4.39 13.79
N CYS A 136 -15.96 -5.34 13.28
CA CYS A 136 -16.39 -6.15 12.13
C CYS A 136 -17.65 -6.99 12.43
N ASN A 137 -17.73 -7.59 13.62
CA ASN A 137 -18.90 -8.38 14.03
C ASN A 137 -20.14 -7.48 14.26
N ALA A 138 -19.95 -6.30 14.86
CA ALA A 138 -21.03 -5.36 15.10
C ALA A 138 -21.58 -4.72 13.81
N ALA A 139 -20.77 -4.58 12.79
CA ALA A 139 -21.15 -3.92 11.52
C ALA A 139 -22.34 -4.60 10.83
N ALA A 140 -22.46 -5.93 10.93
CA ALA A 140 -23.59 -6.66 10.38
C ALA A 140 -24.89 -6.28 11.09
N ASN A 141 -24.85 -6.16 12.43
CA ASN A 141 -26.00 -5.77 13.24
C ASN A 141 -26.42 -4.32 12.99
N TRP A 142 -25.45 -3.41 12.89
CA TRP A 142 -25.73 -2.00 12.57
C TRP A 142 -26.41 -1.84 11.22
N LYS A 143 -26.01 -2.63 10.23
CA LYS A 143 -26.63 -2.63 8.91
C LYS A 143 -28.07 -3.18 8.94
N ALA A 144 -28.32 -4.20 9.78
CA ALA A 144 -29.65 -4.81 9.94
C ALA A 144 -30.59 -3.93 10.78
N SER A 145 -30.05 -3.12 11.69
CA SER A 145 -30.81 -2.24 12.59
C SER A 145 -30.30 -0.80 12.43
N PRO A 146 -30.65 -0.11 11.33
CA PRO A 146 -30.22 1.25 11.09
C PRO A 146 -30.80 2.19 12.16
N THR A 147 -30.07 3.23 12.51
CA THR A 147 -30.54 4.25 13.45
C THR A 147 -31.74 4.99 12.86
N ARG A 148 -32.62 5.53 13.73
CA ARG A 148 -33.77 6.35 13.34
C ARG A 148 -33.36 7.74 12.83
N TYR A 149 -32.07 8.09 12.92
CA TYR A 149 -31.56 9.39 12.46
C TYR A 149 -31.39 9.40 10.96
N VAL A 150 -31.92 10.43 10.31
CA VAL A 150 -31.72 10.70 8.89
C VAL A 150 -30.73 11.86 8.78
N VAL A 151 -29.55 11.59 8.25
CA VAL A 151 -28.58 12.63 7.94
C VAL A 151 -28.99 13.29 6.63
N LYS A 152 -29.37 14.56 6.70
CA LYS A 152 -29.70 15.38 5.52
C LYS A 152 -28.57 16.38 5.25
N ARG A 153 -28.26 16.59 3.98
CA ARG A 153 -27.32 17.64 3.57
C ARG A 153 -27.91 19.00 3.91
N ALA A 154 -27.20 19.79 4.70
CA ALA A 154 -27.57 21.17 5.00
C ALA A 154 -27.00 22.08 3.90
N ASN A 155 -27.76 22.32 2.83
CA ASN A 155 -27.30 23.08 1.65
C ASN A 155 -26.86 24.51 1.98
N LEU A 156 -27.35 25.09 3.07
CA LEU A 156 -26.97 26.45 3.51
C LEU A 156 -25.54 26.52 4.07
N PHE A 157 -25.00 25.38 4.57
CA PHE A 157 -23.69 25.33 5.23
C PHE A 157 -22.67 24.57 4.42
N ASN A 158 -23.09 23.86 3.38
CA ASN A 158 -22.15 23.07 2.53
C ASN A 158 -21.90 23.85 1.25
N SER A 159 -20.67 24.32 1.06
CA SER A 159 -20.24 24.90 -0.21
C SER A 159 -20.15 23.81 -1.29
N LEU A 160 -20.17 24.25 -2.57
CA LEU A 160 -19.89 23.36 -3.70
C LEU A 160 -18.40 22.93 -3.78
N ARG A 161 -17.53 23.56 -2.98
CA ARG A 161 -16.11 23.20 -2.86
C ARG A 161 -16.00 22.20 -1.72
N SER A 162 -15.23 21.13 -1.93
CA SER A 162 -14.84 20.21 -0.85
C SER A 162 -13.99 21.01 0.15
N GLU A 163 -14.59 21.29 1.29
CA GLU A 163 -13.85 21.82 2.43
C GLU A 163 -13.02 20.66 3.00
N CYS A 164 -11.71 20.72 2.80
CA CYS A 164 -10.75 19.85 3.46
C CYS A 164 -10.37 20.44 4.81
#